data_a30026e6bc8712a2427c5ae67ec38228
#
_entry.id   a30026e6bc8712a2427c5ae67ec38228
#
_cell.length_a   1.000
_cell.length_b   1.000
_cell.length_c   1.000
_cell.angle_alpha   90.00
_cell.angle_beta   90.00
_cell.angle_gamma   90.00
#
_symmetry.space_group_name_H-M   'P 1'
#
loop_
_entity.id
_entity.type
_entity.pdbx_description
1 polymer ?
#
loop_
_entity_poly.entity_id
_entity_poly.type
_entity_poly.pdbx_seq_one_letter_code
_entity_poly.pdbx_strand_id
1 'polypeptide(L)'
;SEWQFRIAAGEPLPLSQDQITMDGHAIEARVYAENPARNFLPSPGVITHLRLPKDRPGLCVDTSLASGDEITPYYDPMIAKIIAWGTDRDDALHTLRRALVETRVAGVATNLKLLSETLRHKEFVGGEYDTGFLERYRNDLIEVPESASELVLGLGALYLLLMRRKQTETTALRSVDPYSPWAVNDGWRLNLPARDIIRLIDGGLVVDVGVTVTEGGYSLELP
;
A
#
# COMPACT_ATOMS: atom_id res chain seq x y z
N SER A 1 13.21 -24.68 -7.69
CA SER A 1 12.56 -25.21 -8.92
C SER A 1 13.51 -26.11 -9.74
N GLU A 2 14.78 -25.72 -9.98
CA GLU A 2 15.71 -26.49 -10.81
C GLU A 2 15.84 -27.95 -10.30
N TRP A 3 16.07 -28.16 -9.02
CA TRP A 3 16.21 -29.49 -8.44
C TRP A 3 14.95 -30.35 -8.63
N GLN A 4 13.76 -29.75 -8.53
CA GLN A 4 12.51 -30.46 -8.77
C GLN A 4 12.42 -30.98 -10.21
N PHE A 5 12.86 -30.19 -11.19
CA PHE A 5 12.91 -30.64 -12.59
C PHE A 5 13.95 -31.72 -12.82
N ARG A 6 15.14 -31.60 -12.25
CA ARG A 6 16.19 -32.61 -12.34
C ARG A 6 15.75 -33.94 -11.76
N ILE A 7 15.18 -33.92 -10.54
CA ILE A 7 14.66 -35.13 -9.88
C ILE A 7 13.51 -35.74 -10.69
N ALA A 8 12.60 -34.92 -11.22
CA ALA A 8 11.52 -35.41 -12.08
C ALA A 8 12.04 -36.04 -13.39
N ALA A 9 13.21 -35.62 -13.88
CA ALA A 9 13.91 -36.20 -15.01
C ALA A 9 14.70 -37.49 -14.66
N GLY A 10 14.66 -37.94 -13.39
CA GLY A 10 15.35 -39.13 -12.91
C GLY A 10 16.79 -38.94 -12.46
N GLU A 11 17.25 -37.67 -12.31
CA GLU A 11 18.57 -37.39 -11.77
C GLU A 11 18.60 -37.61 -10.24
N PRO A 12 19.76 -37.99 -9.65
CA PRO A 12 19.90 -38.06 -8.22
C PRO A 12 19.88 -36.67 -7.59
N LEU A 13 19.66 -36.62 -6.27
CA LEU A 13 19.76 -35.38 -5.50
C LEU A 13 21.13 -34.73 -5.69
N PRO A 14 21.22 -33.41 -5.97
CA PRO A 14 22.49 -32.72 -6.20
C PRO A 14 23.44 -32.66 -5.01
N LEU A 15 22.89 -32.78 -3.76
CA LEU A 15 23.62 -32.74 -2.51
C LEU A 15 23.21 -33.91 -1.61
N SER A 16 24.15 -34.47 -0.88
CA SER A 16 23.89 -35.36 0.26
C SER A 16 23.51 -34.54 1.52
N GLN A 17 22.91 -35.19 2.54
CA GLN A 17 22.46 -34.50 3.75
C GLN A 17 23.55 -33.77 4.50
N ASP A 18 24.75 -34.32 4.53
CA ASP A 18 25.95 -33.78 5.17
C ASP A 18 26.57 -32.58 4.44
N GLN A 19 26.23 -32.40 3.17
CA GLN A 19 26.64 -31.26 2.35
C GLN A 19 25.70 -30.04 2.47
N ILE A 20 24.54 -30.23 3.12
CA ILE A 20 23.57 -29.14 3.31
C ILE A 20 24.04 -28.27 4.48
N THR A 21 24.39 -27.04 4.18
CA THR A 21 24.73 -26.01 5.16
C THR A 21 23.61 -25.00 5.32
N MET A 22 23.49 -24.42 6.51
CA MET A 22 22.59 -23.31 6.78
C MET A 22 23.42 -22.03 6.86
N ASP A 23 23.11 -21.06 6.00
CA ASP A 23 23.82 -19.80 5.90
C ASP A 23 22.85 -18.63 5.96
N GLY A 24 23.11 -17.70 6.89
CA GLY A 24 22.29 -16.52 7.10
C GLY A 24 20.92 -16.81 7.69
N HIS A 25 20.03 -15.82 7.54
CA HIS A 25 18.65 -15.83 8.05
C HIS A 25 17.68 -15.25 7.03
N ALA A 26 16.50 -15.84 6.89
CA ALA A 26 15.47 -15.32 6.01
C ALA A 26 14.16 -15.09 6.76
N ILE A 27 13.46 -14.01 6.41
CA ILE A 27 12.15 -13.68 6.94
C ILE A 27 11.22 -13.37 5.78
N GLU A 28 10.05 -14.01 5.78
CA GLU A 28 8.99 -13.79 4.80
C GLU A 28 7.86 -12.98 5.40
N ALA A 29 7.37 -11.99 4.66
CA ALA A 29 6.15 -11.25 4.94
C ALA A 29 5.16 -11.42 3.80
N ARG A 30 3.92 -11.79 4.13
CA ARG A 30 2.82 -11.89 3.18
C ARG A 30 1.92 -10.68 3.31
N VAL A 31 1.87 -9.88 2.26
CA VAL A 31 1.00 -8.70 2.17
C VAL A 31 -0.36 -9.14 1.67
N TYR A 32 -1.39 -8.93 2.48
CA TYR A 32 -2.77 -9.29 2.20
C TYR A 32 -3.67 -8.06 2.08
N ALA A 33 -4.69 -8.15 1.23
CA ALA A 33 -5.81 -7.21 1.20
C ALA A 33 -6.80 -7.57 2.32
N GLU A 34 -6.45 -7.25 3.55
CA GLU A 34 -7.20 -7.55 4.79
C GLU A 34 -7.21 -6.32 5.70
N ASN A 35 -8.25 -6.24 6.54
CA ASN A 35 -8.34 -5.20 7.57
C ASN A 35 -8.10 -5.80 8.96
N PRO A 36 -6.90 -5.67 9.54
CA PRO A 36 -6.59 -6.19 10.88
C PRO A 36 -7.49 -5.62 11.97
N ALA A 37 -7.89 -4.35 11.89
CA ALA A 37 -8.79 -3.69 12.86
C ALA A 37 -10.21 -4.27 12.81
N ARG A 38 -10.60 -4.89 11.69
CA ARG A 38 -11.89 -5.58 11.52
C ARG A 38 -11.73 -7.11 11.53
N ASN A 39 -10.92 -7.61 12.42
CA ASN A 39 -10.69 -9.05 12.62
C ASN A 39 -10.22 -9.76 11.33
N PHE A 40 -9.30 -9.14 10.59
CA PHE A 40 -8.70 -9.68 9.36
C PHE A 40 -9.71 -9.97 8.25
N LEU A 41 -10.84 -9.26 8.24
CA LEU A 41 -11.79 -9.40 7.13
C LEU A 41 -11.12 -9.03 5.81
N PRO A 42 -11.32 -9.84 4.75
CA PRO A 42 -10.86 -9.52 3.41
C PRO A 42 -11.39 -8.16 2.95
N SER A 43 -10.56 -7.41 2.25
CA SER A 43 -10.89 -6.11 1.66
C SER A 43 -10.92 -6.22 0.13
N PRO A 44 -12.01 -6.76 -0.46
CA PRO A 44 -12.13 -6.82 -1.90
C PRO A 44 -12.24 -5.42 -2.51
N GLY A 45 -11.76 -5.27 -3.75
CA GLY A 45 -11.79 -4.01 -4.46
C GLY A 45 -10.68 -3.88 -5.49
N VAL A 46 -10.65 -2.76 -6.21
CA VAL A 46 -9.63 -2.47 -7.22
C VAL A 46 -8.40 -1.86 -6.56
N ILE A 47 -7.24 -2.41 -6.86
CA ILE A 47 -5.95 -1.84 -6.47
C ILE A 47 -5.69 -0.61 -7.36
N THR A 48 -5.98 0.58 -6.84
CA THR A 48 -5.79 1.82 -7.60
C THR A 48 -4.33 2.23 -7.76
N HIS A 49 -3.48 1.79 -6.83
CA HIS A 49 -2.04 1.99 -6.88
C HIS A 49 -1.31 0.83 -6.21
N LEU A 50 -0.33 0.25 -6.89
CA LEU A 50 0.58 -0.76 -6.36
C LEU A 50 2.01 -0.40 -6.72
N ARG A 51 2.82 -0.21 -5.69
CA ARG A 51 4.26 -0.09 -5.81
C ARG A 51 4.92 -1.05 -4.84
N LEU A 52 5.68 -1.98 -5.39
CA LEU A 52 6.47 -2.94 -4.62
C LEU A 52 7.95 -2.60 -4.73
N PRO A 53 8.78 -2.98 -3.75
CA PRO A 53 10.23 -2.89 -3.89
C PRO A 53 10.70 -3.79 -5.03
N LYS A 54 11.80 -3.39 -5.68
CA LYS A 54 12.41 -4.22 -6.72
C LYS A 54 13.29 -5.30 -6.09
N ASP A 55 13.37 -6.44 -6.76
CA ASP A 55 14.33 -7.49 -6.43
C ASP A 55 15.74 -6.93 -6.41
N ARG A 56 16.49 -7.35 -5.40
CA ARG A 56 17.89 -6.97 -5.20
C ARG A 56 18.58 -8.02 -4.33
N PRO A 57 19.91 -8.07 -4.24
CA PRO A 57 20.59 -8.99 -3.34
C PRO A 57 20.00 -8.94 -1.93
N GLY A 58 19.62 -10.09 -1.39
CA GLY A 58 18.96 -10.23 -0.10
C GLY A 58 17.46 -9.88 -0.06
N LEU A 59 16.82 -9.54 -1.20
CA LEU A 59 15.38 -9.27 -1.26
C LEU A 59 14.77 -9.88 -2.51
N CYS A 60 13.74 -10.70 -2.31
CA CYS A 60 12.90 -11.28 -3.36
C CYS A 60 11.44 -10.86 -3.15
N VAL A 61 10.74 -10.50 -4.22
CA VAL A 61 9.33 -10.07 -4.18
C VAL A 61 8.52 -10.84 -5.21
N ASP A 62 7.65 -11.71 -4.72
CA ASP A 62 6.72 -12.46 -5.56
C ASP A 62 5.35 -11.80 -5.57
N THR A 63 4.85 -11.45 -6.74
CA THR A 63 3.49 -10.93 -6.95
C THR A 63 2.99 -11.29 -8.34
N SER A 64 1.68 -11.43 -8.48
CA SER A 64 0.99 -11.56 -9.77
C SER A 64 0.08 -10.36 -10.05
N LEU A 65 0.01 -9.38 -9.13
CA LEU A 65 -0.92 -8.25 -9.18
C LEU A 65 -0.21 -6.97 -9.63
N ALA A 66 -0.97 -6.10 -10.27
CA ALA A 66 -0.57 -4.77 -10.72
C ALA A 66 -1.63 -3.71 -10.34
N SER A 67 -1.30 -2.43 -10.52
CA SER A 67 -2.30 -1.36 -10.41
C SER A 67 -3.38 -1.56 -11.48
N GLY A 68 -4.64 -1.49 -11.07
CA GLY A 68 -5.82 -1.75 -11.89
C GLY A 68 -6.44 -3.13 -11.69
N ASP A 69 -5.72 -4.09 -11.10
CA ASP A 69 -6.26 -5.41 -10.81
C ASP A 69 -7.28 -5.39 -9.67
N GLU A 70 -8.20 -6.34 -9.71
CA GLU A 70 -9.27 -6.47 -8.72
C GLU A 70 -9.00 -7.64 -7.77
N ILE A 71 -9.07 -7.37 -6.47
CA ILE A 71 -9.11 -8.39 -5.42
C ILE A 71 -10.55 -8.84 -5.24
N THR A 72 -10.80 -10.12 -5.51
CA THR A 72 -12.13 -10.72 -5.38
C THR A 72 -12.28 -11.48 -4.05
N PRO A 73 -13.52 -11.65 -3.54
CA PRO A 73 -13.75 -12.41 -2.31
C PRO A 73 -13.66 -13.94 -2.51
N TYR A 74 -13.42 -14.41 -3.73
CA TYR A 74 -13.46 -15.84 -4.08
C TYR A 74 -12.10 -16.53 -4.02
N TYR A 75 -11.02 -15.75 -3.99
CA TYR A 75 -9.65 -16.25 -3.95
C TYR A 75 -8.88 -15.65 -2.77
N ASP A 76 -7.69 -16.21 -2.52
CA ASP A 76 -6.74 -15.68 -1.55
C ASP A 76 -6.44 -14.18 -1.84
N PRO A 77 -6.71 -13.27 -0.90
CA PRO A 77 -6.49 -11.83 -1.09
C PRO A 77 -5.01 -11.44 -0.97
N MET A 78 -4.07 -12.35 -1.20
CA MET A 78 -2.63 -12.07 -1.12
C MET A 78 -2.19 -11.17 -2.28
N ILE A 79 -1.60 -10.02 -1.93
CA ILE A 79 -1.08 -9.04 -2.89
C ILE A 79 0.35 -9.38 -3.29
N ALA A 80 1.19 -9.66 -2.32
CA ALA A 80 2.60 -9.95 -2.55
C ALA A 80 3.20 -10.77 -1.41
N LYS A 81 4.27 -11.49 -1.72
CA LYS A 81 5.14 -12.16 -0.76
C LYS A 81 6.53 -11.50 -0.85
N ILE A 82 7.01 -10.98 0.25
CA ILE A 82 8.28 -10.27 0.36
C ILE A 82 9.20 -11.09 1.24
N ILE A 83 10.31 -11.55 0.69
CA ILE A 83 11.28 -12.40 1.35
C ILE A 83 12.59 -11.64 1.47
N ALA A 84 13.05 -11.41 2.69
CA ALA A 84 14.34 -10.79 2.96
C ALA A 84 15.30 -11.83 3.54
N TRP A 85 16.52 -11.85 3.01
CA TRP A 85 17.64 -12.62 3.53
C TRP A 85 18.73 -11.67 4.03
N GLY A 86 19.41 -12.06 5.08
CA GLY A 86 20.55 -11.36 5.65
C GLY A 86 21.57 -12.33 6.21
N THR A 87 22.76 -11.83 6.54
CA THR A 87 23.83 -12.62 7.15
C THR A 87 23.45 -13.15 8.54
N ASP A 88 22.53 -12.45 9.19
CA ASP A 88 21.91 -12.83 10.46
C ASP A 88 20.46 -12.36 10.51
N ARG A 89 19.79 -12.59 11.65
CA ARG A 89 18.38 -12.22 11.85
C ARG A 89 18.16 -10.71 11.81
N ASP A 90 19.08 -9.93 12.38
CA ASP A 90 18.94 -8.47 12.44
C ASP A 90 19.06 -7.84 11.06
N ASP A 91 19.98 -8.34 10.23
CA ASP A 91 20.16 -7.91 8.84
C ASP A 91 18.92 -8.26 7.99
N ALA A 92 18.38 -9.48 8.14
CA ALA A 92 17.14 -9.87 7.48
C ALA A 92 15.94 -9.00 7.93
N LEU A 93 15.80 -8.71 9.24
CA LEU A 93 14.78 -7.81 9.77
C LEU A 93 14.91 -6.40 9.20
N HIS A 94 16.13 -5.86 9.17
CA HIS A 94 16.39 -4.53 8.62
C HIS A 94 16.01 -4.45 7.14
N THR A 95 16.39 -5.44 6.36
CA THR A 95 16.07 -5.53 4.92
C THR A 95 14.57 -5.61 4.69
N LEU A 96 13.85 -6.43 5.48
CA LEU A 96 12.40 -6.56 5.35
C LEU A 96 11.65 -5.29 5.77
N ARG A 97 12.06 -4.63 6.85
CA ARG A 97 11.49 -3.34 7.29
C ARG A 97 11.59 -2.29 6.19
N ARG A 98 12.75 -2.17 5.55
CA ARG A 98 12.93 -1.25 4.41
C ARG A 98 12.02 -1.60 3.25
N ALA A 99 11.91 -2.88 2.91
CA ALA A 99 11.03 -3.34 1.84
C ALA A 99 9.55 -3.02 2.11
N LEU A 100 9.06 -3.21 3.34
CA LEU A 100 7.70 -2.82 3.72
C LEU A 100 7.48 -1.30 3.65
N VAL A 101 8.49 -0.49 4.01
CA VAL A 101 8.41 0.98 3.86
C VAL A 101 8.37 1.39 2.39
N GLU A 102 9.00 0.67 1.49
CA GLU A 102 8.96 0.92 0.04
C GLU A 102 7.62 0.48 -0.59
N THR A 103 6.90 -0.44 0.05
CA THR A 103 5.61 -0.98 -0.42
C THR A 103 4.51 0.05 -0.27
N ARG A 104 3.75 0.32 -1.34
CA ARG A 104 2.60 1.21 -1.36
C ARG A 104 1.43 0.53 -2.03
N VAL A 105 0.31 0.49 -1.35
CA VAL A 105 -0.95 -0.06 -1.85
C VAL A 105 -2.05 0.95 -1.58
N ALA A 106 -2.89 1.23 -2.57
CA ALA A 106 -4.10 2.02 -2.41
C ALA A 106 -5.28 1.37 -3.14
N GLY A 107 -6.49 1.65 -2.68
CA GLY A 107 -7.75 1.09 -3.19
C GLY A 107 -8.34 0.01 -2.30
N VAL A 108 -7.51 -0.71 -1.54
CA VAL A 108 -7.92 -1.76 -0.59
C VAL A 108 -7.24 -1.57 0.76
N ALA A 109 -7.87 -2.03 1.84
CA ALA A 109 -7.20 -2.12 3.14
C ALA A 109 -6.15 -3.24 3.11
N THR A 110 -5.03 -3.08 3.83
CA THR A 110 -3.95 -4.07 3.87
C THR A 110 -3.44 -4.29 5.29
N ASN A 111 -2.74 -5.41 5.48
CA ASN A 111 -2.05 -5.74 6.72
C ASN A 111 -0.62 -5.11 6.83
N LEU A 112 -0.24 -4.18 5.95
CA LEU A 112 1.12 -3.61 5.93
C LEU A 112 1.54 -2.98 7.26
N LYS A 113 0.62 -2.27 7.93
CA LYS A 113 0.90 -1.67 9.24
C LYS A 113 1.16 -2.73 10.29
N LEU A 114 0.31 -3.74 10.37
CA LEU A 114 0.48 -4.89 11.27
C LEU A 114 1.85 -5.56 11.06
N LEU A 115 2.24 -5.84 9.80
CA LEU A 115 3.55 -6.41 9.49
C LEU A 115 4.68 -5.51 9.96
N SER A 116 4.57 -4.19 9.75
CA SER A 116 5.57 -3.22 10.18
C SER A 116 5.74 -3.18 11.69
N GLU A 117 4.63 -3.17 12.45
CA GLU A 117 4.66 -3.18 13.93
C GLU A 117 5.15 -4.54 14.46
N THR A 118 4.74 -5.65 13.84
CA THR A 118 5.27 -6.99 14.18
C THR A 118 6.78 -7.04 14.09
N LEU A 119 7.36 -6.54 13.00
CA LEU A 119 8.82 -6.53 12.82
C LEU A 119 9.56 -5.61 13.81
N ARG A 120 8.87 -4.68 14.47
CA ARG A 120 9.44 -3.78 15.47
C ARG A 120 9.26 -4.29 16.90
N HIS A 121 8.33 -5.22 17.09
CA HIS A 121 7.99 -5.73 18.42
C HIS A 121 9.19 -6.49 19.03
N LYS A 122 9.55 -6.18 20.28
CA LYS A 122 10.74 -6.71 20.96
C LYS A 122 10.82 -8.24 20.99
N GLU A 123 9.72 -8.91 21.26
CA GLU A 123 9.65 -10.38 21.31
C GLU A 123 9.88 -10.98 19.90
N PHE A 124 9.33 -10.35 18.84
CA PHE A 124 9.58 -10.78 17.47
C PHE A 124 11.04 -10.58 17.06
N VAL A 125 11.63 -9.43 17.42
CA VAL A 125 13.04 -9.13 17.18
C VAL A 125 13.94 -10.14 17.89
N GLY A 126 13.66 -10.45 19.16
CA GLY A 126 14.39 -11.41 19.96
C GLY A 126 14.24 -12.87 19.49
N GLY A 127 13.28 -13.17 18.63
CA GLY A 127 12.99 -14.54 18.19
C GLY A 127 12.17 -15.35 19.18
N GLU A 128 11.65 -14.73 20.23
CA GLU A 128 10.87 -15.34 21.31
C GLU A 128 9.36 -15.28 21.01
N TYR A 129 8.91 -15.96 19.95
CA TYR A 129 7.51 -15.97 19.56
C TYR A 129 7.04 -17.35 19.13
N ASP A 130 5.75 -17.55 19.26
CA ASP A 130 5.00 -18.74 18.84
C ASP A 130 3.78 -18.35 17.97
N THR A 131 2.98 -19.32 17.60
CA THR A 131 1.77 -19.10 16.78
C THR A 131 0.70 -18.26 17.49
N GLY A 132 0.75 -18.10 18.82
CA GLY A 132 -0.14 -17.22 19.60
C GLY A 132 0.33 -15.78 19.72
N PHE A 133 1.48 -15.42 19.08
CA PHE A 133 2.08 -14.09 19.19
C PHE A 133 1.11 -12.97 18.79
N LEU A 134 0.47 -13.06 17.64
CA LEU A 134 -0.45 -12.03 17.14
C LEU A 134 -1.67 -11.83 18.04
N GLU A 135 -2.18 -12.90 18.64
CA GLU A 135 -3.31 -12.81 19.57
C GLU A 135 -2.89 -12.14 20.88
N ARG A 136 -1.75 -12.53 21.42
CA ARG A 136 -1.19 -12.03 22.68
C ARG A 136 -0.89 -10.52 22.65
N TYR A 137 -0.34 -10.04 21.53
CA TYR A 137 0.08 -8.65 21.35
C TYR A 137 -0.83 -7.84 20.42
N ARG A 138 -2.08 -8.30 20.25
CA ARG A 138 -3.05 -7.68 19.33
C ARG A 138 -3.21 -6.18 19.55
N ASN A 139 -3.31 -5.74 20.79
CA ASN A 139 -3.53 -4.34 21.15
C ASN A 139 -2.30 -3.46 20.86
N ASP A 140 -1.11 -4.03 20.87
CA ASP A 140 0.15 -3.33 20.59
C ASP A 140 0.42 -3.26 19.08
N LEU A 141 -0.10 -4.24 18.33
CA LEU A 141 0.17 -4.40 16.90
C LEU A 141 -0.91 -3.80 16.00
N ILE A 142 -2.16 -3.74 16.48
CA ILE A 142 -3.30 -3.25 15.70
C ILE A 142 -3.76 -1.92 16.29
N GLU A 143 -3.33 -0.83 15.66
CA GLU A 143 -3.88 0.48 15.96
C GLU A 143 -5.25 0.62 15.28
N VAL A 144 -6.21 1.16 16.04
CA VAL A 144 -7.45 1.68 15.45
C VAL A 144 -7.06 2.94 14.66
N PRO A 145 -7.41 3.06 13.38
CA PRO A 145 -7.10 4.24 12.62
C PRO A 145 -7.67 5.48 13.32
N GLU A 146 -6.80 6.42 13.69
CA GLU A 146 -7.22 7.76 14.04
C GLU A 146 -7.70 8.49 12.78
N SER A 147 -8.53 9.51 12.96
CA SER A 147 -8.92 10.41 11.86
C SER A 147 -7.68 10.97 11.17
N ALA A 148 -7.76 11.13 9.85
CA ALA A 148 -6.67 11.70 9.09
C ALA A 148 -6.34 13.11 9.58
N SER A 149 -5.07 13.46 9.67
CA SER A 149 -4.67 14.82 10.05
C SER A 149 -5.17 15.84 9.01
N GLU A 150 -5.38 17.07 9.44
CA GLU A 150 -5.78 18.19 8.57
C GLU A 150 -4.87 18.30 7.33
N LEU A 151 -3.56 18.11 7.50
CA LEU A 151 -2.60 18.11 6.40
C LEU A 151 -2.92 17.02 5.37
N VAL A 152 -3.23 15.80 5.80
CA VAL A 152 -3.56 14.68 4.91
C VAL A 152 -4.86 14.94 4.18
N LEU A 153 -5.89 15.44 4.88
CA LEU A 153 -7.17 15.82 4.27
C LEU A 153 -6.98 16.94 3.24
N GLY A 154 -6.23 17.98 3.59
CA GLY A 154 -5.93 19.09 2.68
C GLY A 154 -5.18 18.66 1.42
N LEU A 155 -4.13 17.85 1.57
CA LEU A 155 -3.37 17.29 0.44
C LEU A 155 -4.23 16.37 -0.43
N GLY A 156 -5.09 15.55 0.18
CA GLY A 156 -6.04 14.69 -0.52
C GLY A 156 -7.03 15.49 -1.36
N ALA A 157 -7.61 16.54 -0.78
CA ALA A 157 -8.53 17.43 -1.49
C ALA A 157 -7.85 18.16 -2.67
N LEU A 158 -6.65 18.68 -2.44
CA LEU A 158 -5.87 19.34 -3.49
C LEU A 158 -5.53 18.36 -4.63
N TYR A 159 -5.09 17.16 -4.30
CA TYR A 159 -4.80 16.12 -5.29
C TYR A 159 -6.03 15.80 -6.15
N LEU A 160 -7.19 15.60 -5.55
CA LEU A 160 -8.43 15.31 -6.28
C LEU A 160 -8.86 16.48 -7.16
N LEU A 161 -8.70 17.72 -6.70
CA LEU A 161 -8.98 18.91 -7.52
C LEU A 161 -8.07 18.96 -8.75
N LEU A 162 -6.76 18.79 -8.56
CA LEU A 162 -5.79 18.80 -9.64
C LEU A 162 -6.04 17.69 -10.66
N MET A 163 -6.39 16.48 -10.18
CA MET A 163 -6.77 15.36 -11.05
C MET A 163 -8.02 15.65 -11.86
N ARG A 164 -9.07 16.23 -11.26
CA ARG A 164 -10.28 16.67 -11.99
C ARG A 164 -9.96 17.69 -13.07
N ARG A 165 -9.14 18.70 -12.76
CA ARG A 165 -8.73 19.73 -13.73
C ARG A 165 -8.00 19.12 -14.90
N LYS A 166 -6.99 18.27 -14.65
CA LYS A 166 -6.25 17.56 -15.68
C LYS A 166 -7.15 16.68 -16.57
N GLN A 167 -8.12 15.99 -15.95
CA GLN A 167 -9.08 15.17 -16.70
C GLN A 167 -9.97 16.02 -17.60
N THR A 168 -10.47 17.16 -17.07
CA THR A 168 -11.30 18.11 -17.83
C THR A 168 -10.53 18.68 -19.02
N GLU A 169 -9.29 19.13 -18.83
CA GLU A 169 -8.40 19.59 -19.89
C GLU A 169 -8.20 18.52 -20.98
N THR A 170 -7.90 17.29 -20.56
CA THR A 170 -7.71 16.17 -21.49
C THR A 170 -8.99 15.86 -22.29
N THR A 171 -10.15 15.97 -21.64
CA THR A 171 -11.45 15.77 -22.29
C THR A 171 -11.78 16.91 -23.24
N ALA A 172 -11.50 18.15 -22.84
CA ALA A 172 -11.70 19.33 -23.67
C ALA A 172 -10.88 19.26 -24.97
N LEU A 173 -9.60 18.88 -24.88
CA LEU A 173 -8.71 18.71 -26.03
C LEU A 173 -9.19 17.64 -27.03
N ARG A 174 -10.00 16.69 -26.58
CA ARG A 174 -10.61 15.63 -27.43
C ARG A 174 -12.01 15.99 -27.95
N SER A 175 -12.58 17.12 -27.51
CA SER A 175 -13.90 17.57 -27.92
C SER A 175 -13.86 18.30 -29.28
N VAL A 176 -15.04 18.50 -29.87
CA VAL A 176 -15.19 19.25 -31.13
C VAL A 176 -14.87 20.75 -30.94
N ASP A 177 -15.03 21.26 -29.70
CA ASP A 177 -14.68 22.63 -29.33
C ASP A 177 -13.78 22.64 -28.08
N PRO A 178 -12.46 22.47 -28.27
CA PRO A 178 -11.51 22.38 -27.15
C PRO A 178 -11.30 23.71 -26.41
N TYR A 179 -11.72 24.82 -27.00
CA TYR A 179 -11.60 26.18 -26.43
C TYR A 179 -12.91 26.71 -25.85
N SER A 180 -13.92 25.87 -25.73
CA SER A 180 -15.20 26.25 -25.13
C SER A 180 -15.01 26.71 -23.68
N PRO A 181 -15.54 27.89 -23.28
CA PRO A 181 -15.52 28.34 -21.90
C PRO A 181 -16.18 27.34 -20.93
N TRP A 182 -17.10 26.51 -21.43
CA TRP A 182 -17.80 25.47 -20.65
C TRP A 182 -16.95 24.21 -20.41
N ALA A 183 -15.82 24.10 -21.10
CA ALA A 183 -14.88 23.00 -20.89
C ALA A 183 -13.88 23.28 -19.76
N VAL A 184 -13.91 24.47 -19.17
CA VAL A 184 -12.99 24.87 -18.08
C VAL A 184 -13.68 24.61 -16.75
N ASN A 185 -13.05 23.81 -15.89
CA ASN A 185 -13.49 23.54 -14.52
C ASN A 185 -12.55 24.24 -13.54
N ASP A 186 -12.63 25.58 -13.48
CA ASP A 186 -11.76 26.45 -12.68
C ASP A 186 -12.43 26.95 -11.39
N GLY A 187 -13.68 26.52 -11.13
CA GLY A 187 -14.46 26.97 -9.97
C GLY A 187 -14.89 28.43 -10.05
N TRP A 188 -14.85 29.04 -11.28
CA TRP A 188 -15.21 30.44 -11.49
C TRP A 188 -16.60 30.77 -10.97
N ARG A 189 -16.73 31.91 -10.27
CA ARG A 189 -17.97 32.47 -9.75
C ARG A 189 -18.02 33.97 -10.02
N LEU A 190 -19.20 34.49 -10.38
CA LEU A 190 -19.37 35.91 -10.58
C LEU A 190 -19.16 36.68 -9.26
N ASN A 191 -18.21 37.61 -9.24
CA ASN A 191 -17.87 38.46 -8.10
C ASN A 191 -17.45 37.72 -6.82
N LEU A 192 -17.04 36.45 -6.91
CA LEU A 192 -16.55 35.63 -5.81
C LEU A 192 -15.25 34.94 -6.20
N PRO A 193 -14.37 34.62 -5.22
CA PRO A 193 -13.20 33.81 -5.49
C PRO A 193 -13.59 32.44 -6.07
N ALA A 194 -12.77 31.94 -7.00
CA ALA A 194 -12.92 30.58 -7.52
C ALA A 194 -12.70 29.59 -6.38
N ARG A 195 -13.78 28.92 -5.94
CA ARG A 195 -13.78 27.98 -4.81
C ARG A 195 -14.44 26.68 -5.20
N ASP A 196 -13.76 25.58 -4.95
CA ASP A 196 -14.27 24.21 -5.02
C ASP A 196 -14.48 23.65 -3.62
N ILE A 197 -15.45 22.74 -3.48
CA ILE A 197 -15.64 21.94 -2.27
C ILE A 197 -15.36 20.48 -2.63
N ILE A 198 -14.35 19.91 -1.99
CA ILE A 198 -13.98 18.51 -2.17
C ILE A 198 -14.48 17.73 -0.95
N ARG A 199 -15.37 16.79 -1.21
CA ARG A 199 -15.92 15.90 -0.19
C ARG A 199 -15.06 14.66 -0.06
N LEU A 200 -14.57 14.42 1.16
CA LEU A 200 -13.79 13.25 1.55
C LEU A 200 -14.59 12.40 2.55
N ILE A 201 -14.24 11.14 2.64
CA ILE A 201 -14.78 10.24 3.67
C ILE A 201 -13.58 9.70 4.46
N ASP A 202 -13.54 9.98 5.75
CA ASP A 202 -12.50 9.54 6.67
C ASP A 202 -13.13 8.75 7.82
N GLY A 203 -12.81 7.44 7.93
CA GLY A 203 -13.35 6.57 8.97
C GLY A 203 -14.89 6.47 9.01
N GLY A 204 -15.57 6.87 7.93
CA GLY A 204 -17.04 6.95 7.84
C GLY A 204 -17.60 8.35 8.12
N LEU A 205 -16.77 9.30 8.52
CA LEU A 205 -17.13 10.71 8.65
C LEU A 205 -16.99 11.42 7.30
N VAL A 206 -17.95 12.25 6.97
CA VAL A 206 -17.89 13.11 5.77
C VAL A 206 -17.19 14.41 6.14
N VAL A 207 -16.11 14.72 5.41
CA VAL A 207 -15.31 15.94 5.60
C VAL A 207 -15.33 16.74 4.30
N ASP A 208 -15.84 17.96 4.35
CA ASP A 208 -15.85 18.87 3.22
C ASP A 208 -14.68 19.85 3.34
N VAL A 209 -13.76 19.81 2.37
CA VAL A 209 -12.59 20.70 2.29
C VAL A 209 -12.82 21.75 1.23
N GLY A 210 -12.82 23.03 1.63
CA GLY A 210 -12.87 24.18 0.72
C GLY A 210 -11.49 24.41 0.09
N VAL A 211 -11.43 24.52 -1.24
CA VAL A 211 -10.20 24.85 -1.97
C VAL A 211 -10.43 26.11 -2.78
N THR A 212 -9.73 27.18 -2.46
CA THR A 212 -9.81 28.47 -3.16
C THR A 212 -8.54 28.70 -3.95
N VAL A 213 -8.68 29.11 -5.21
CA VAL A 213 -7.55 29.50 -6.05
C VAL A 213 -7.10 30.91 -5.66
N THR A 214 -5.80 31.07 -5.45
CA THR A 214 -5.14 32.34 -5.13
C THR A 214 -4.08 32.68 -6.18
N GLU A 215 -3.57 33.91 -6.19
CA GLU A 215 -2.52 34.34 -7.15
C GLU A 215 -1.24 33.51 -7.06
N GLY A 216 -0.93 32.90 -5.92
CA GLY A 216 0.29 32.12 -5.70
C GLY A 216 0.06 30.61 -5.50
N GLY A 217 -1.16 30.11 -5.67
CA GLY A 217 -1.45 28.69 -5.43
C GLY A 217 -2.87 28.41 -4.97
N TYR A 218 -3.02 27.69 -3.86
CA TYR A 218 -4.30 27.26 -3.32
C TYR A 218 -4.38 27.54 -1.82
N SER A 219 -5.52 28.05 -1.37
CA SER A 219 -5.89 28.15 0.04
C SER A 219 -6.84 27.02 0.38
N LEU A 220 -6.56 26.30 1.45
CA LEU A 220 -7.38 25.18 1.92
C LEU A 220 -8.11 25.60 3.20
N GLU A 221 -9.41 25.35 3.24
CA GLU A 221 -10.28 25.58 4.40
C GLU A 221 -10.80 24.22 4.85
N LEU A 222 -10.34 23.80 6.02
CA LEU A 222 -10.73 22.57 6.69
C LEU A 222 -11.86 22.86 7.68
N PRO A 223 -12.72 21.88 8.01
CA PRO A 223 -13.80 22.05 8.94
C PRO A 223 -13.34 22.33 10.37
#